data_0c07437235784c4b995df242e1000b07
#
_entry.id   0c07437235784c4b995df242e1000b07
#
_cell.length_a   1.000
_cell.length_b   1.000
_cell.length_c   1.000
_cell.angle_alpha   90.00
_cell.angle_beta   90.00
_cell.angle_gamma   90.00
#
_symmetry.space_group_name_H-M   'P 1'
#
loop_
_entity.id
_entity.type
_entity.pdbx_description
1 polymer ?
#
loop_
_entity_poly.entity_id
_entity_poly.type
_entity_poly.pdbx_seq_one_letter_code
_entity_poly.pdbx_strand_id
1 'polypeptide(L)'
;MKKNDSVQQIRAELKETPYEMLPSFIDAYRDDARAGVKKLVQQAANQLKSYHEELLRLDKMRLYERRYAAYDRICGIDEAGRGPLAGPVCAAAVILPKDVQILYLNDSKKLSEKKREALYDEIMEKALCVGVGFASPERIDEVNILQADYEAMRQAIRSLPVKPQILLNDAVTIPGVEIPQESIIKGDAKSISIAAASVIAKVTRDRIMYELDRQYPQYGFAAHKGYGTEAHIEALKAYGPSPVHRRSFIGHFVDPDALPRAQDDQADRLREASFSPYSVGREHEEMAAAYLTHEGHRVIARNFRCKSGEIDLISYDGPVLVFTEVKYRADDRMGDPAEAVNGEKEYRICRTADFYRKKYDVAPRTP
;
A
#
# COMPACT_ATOMS: atom_id res chain seq x y z
N MET A 1 34.75 -7.84 28.65
CA MET A 1 34.93 -6.37 28.60
C MET A 1 35.73 -6.00 27.36
N LYS A 2 35.13 -5.33 26.37
CA LYS A 2 35.84 -4.74 25.20
C LYS A 2 36.50 -3.41 25.63
N LYS A 3 37.56 -3.48 26.48
CA LYS A 3 38.18 -2.30 27.10
C LYS A 3 38.92 -1.34 26.15
N ASN A 4 39.10 -1.70 24.88
CA ASN A 4 39.95 -0.94 23.95
C ASN A 4 39.17 -0.18 22.83
N ASP A 5 37.83 -0.31 22.76
CA ASP A 5 37.09 0.34 21.70
C ASP A 5 37.00 1.86 21.88
N SER A 6 37.23 2.63 20.86
CA SER A 6 37.03 4.08 20.88
C SER A 6 35.54 4.44 21.08
N VAL A 7 35.26 5.62 21.61
CA VAL A 7 33.86 6.11 21.75
C VAL A 7 33.13 6.10 20.41
N GLN A 8 33.87 6.29 19.31
CA GLN A 8 33.32 6.29 17.96
C GLN A 8 32.91 4.89 17.50
N GLN A 9 33.70 3.86 17.82
CA GLN A 9 33.37 2.46 17.55
C GLN A 9 32.15 2.00 18.36
N ILE A 10 32.12 2.35 19.66
CA ILE A 10 30.95 2.03 20.52
C ILE A 10 29.66 2.73 20.02
N ARG A 11 29.76 3.95 19.48
CA ARG A 11 28.64 4.64 18.86
C ARG A 11 28.14 3.92 17.60
N ALA A 12 29.06 3.42 16.77
CA ALA A 12 28.71 2.63 15.60
C ALA A 12 28.05 1.30 16.01
N GLU A 13 28.59 0.61 17.03
CA GLU A 13 28.00 -0.61 17.58
C GLU A 13 26.57 -0.34 18.10
N LEU A 14 26.32 0.72 18.85
CA LEU A 14 24.99 1.08 19.33
C LEU A 14 24.00 1.30 18.17
N LYS A 15 24.46 1.93 17.09
CA LYS A 15 23.61 2.21 15.92
C LYS A 15 23.13 0.92 15.22
N GLU A 16 23.97 -0.11 15.21
CA GLU A 16 23.68 -1.41 14.59
C GLU A 16 23.08 -2.43 15.59
N THR A 17 23.01 -2.08 16.89
CA THR A 17 22.49 -2.99 17.92
C THR A 17 20.96 -3.10 17.81
N PRO A 18 20.39 -4.30 17.61
CA PRO A 18 18.94 -4.52 17.67
C PRO A 18 18.37 -4.17 19.05
N TYR A 19 17.11 -3.79 19.10
CA TYR A 19 16.45 -3.40 20.36
C TYR A 19 16.52 -4.48 21.42
N GLU A 20 16.37 -5.75 21.04
CA GLU A 20 16.43 -6.92 21.93
C GLU A 20 17.82 -7.11 22.55
N MET A 21 18.86 -6.60 21.89
CA MET A 21 20.26 -6.70 22.33
C MET A 21 20.74 -5.47 23.12
N LEU A 22 19.91 -4.42 23.24
CA LEU A 22 20.26 -3.23 24.02
C LEU A 22 20.58 -3.52 25.50
N PRO A 23 19.89 -4.46 26.20
CA PRO A 23 20.30 -4.84 27.56
C PRO A 23 21.75 -5.33 27.63
N SER A 24 22.14 -6.19 26.69
CA SER A 24 23.53 -6.70 26.63
C SER A 24 24.55 -5.62 26.30
N PHE A 25 24.19 -4.65 25.44
CA PHE A 25 25.01 -3.48 25.17
C PHE A 25 25.19 -2.61 26.45
N ILE A 26 24.10 -2.32 27.15
CA ILE A 26 24.12 -1.54 28.40
C ILE A 26 25.02 -2.23 29.43
N ASP A 27 24.88 -3.52 29.64
CA ASP A 27 25.66 -4.29 30.58
C ASP A 27 27.17 -4.34 30.22
N ALA A 28 27.49 -4.41 28.92
CA ALA A 28 28.87 -4.42 28.45
C ALA A 28 29.63 -3.13 28.74
N TYR A 29 28.93 -1.99 28.73
CA TYR A 29 29.53 -0.67 28.85
C TYR A 29 29.15 0.09 30.15
N ARG A 30 28.35 -0.48 31.06
CA ARG A 30 27.84 0.12 32.29
C ARG A 30 28.93 0.75 33.14
N ASP A 31 30.05 0.06 33.31
CA ASP A 31 31.15 0.46 34.22
C ASP A 31 32.25 1.28 33.53
N ASP A 32 32.04 1.72 32.28
CA ASP A 32 33.00 2.54 31.57
C ASP A 32 33.02 3.97 32.10
N ALA A 33 34.19 4.42 32.59
CA ALA A 33 34.34 5.72 33.22
C ALA A 33 34.24 6.91 32.24
N ARG A 34 34.44 6.67 30.92
CA ARG A 34 34.51 7.71 29.91
C ARG A 34 33.13 8.40 29.72
N ALA A 35 33.12 9.73 29.85
CA ALA A 35 31.89 10.52 29.73
C ALA A 35 31.13 10.30 28.42
N GLY A 36 31.86 10.09 27.29
CA GLY A 36 31.28 9.80 26.00
C GLY A 36 30.55 8.45 25.97
N VAL A 37 31.10 7.42 26.65
CA VAL A 37 30.47 6.08 26.74
C VAL A 37 29.26 6.13 27.66
N LYS A 38 29.31 6.82 28.77
CA LYS A 38 28.16 7.03 29.68
C LYS A 38 26.95 7.64 28.95
N LYS A 39 27.21 8.61 28.06
CA LYS A 39 26.13 9.17 27.21
C LYS A 39 25.51 8.14 26.25
N LEU A 40 26.31 7.25 25.65
CA LEU A 40 25.83 6.18 24.80
C LEU A 40 25.02 5.13 25.57
N VAL A 41 25.47 4.75 26.76
CA VAL A 41 24.71 3.85 27.67
C VAL A 41 23.37 4.47 28.05
N GLN A 42 23.33 5.76 28.38
CA GLN A 42 22.09 6.46 28.69
C GLN A 42 21.16 6.51 27.43
N GLN A 43 21.74 6.74 26.26
CA GLN A 43 20.99 6.70 24.98
C GLN A 43 20.40 5.31 24.75
N ALA A 44 21.17 4.23 24.93
CA ALA A 44 20.70 2.86 24.82
C ALA A 44 19.57 2.55 25.81
N ALA A 45 19.71 3.01 27.09
CA ALA A 45 18.65 2.85 28.08
C ALA A 45 17.35 3.58 27.69
N ASN A 46 17.44 4.78 27.12
CA ASN A 46 16.27 5.54 26.63
C ASN A 46 15.64 4.85 25.44
N GLN A 47 16.44 4.31 24.50
CA GLN A 47 15.95 3.53 23.35
C GLN A 47 15.20 2.26 23.82
N LEU A 48 15.78 1.54 24.78
CA LEU A 48 15.16 0.34 25.36
C LEU A 48 13.82 0.67 26.04
N LYS A 49 13.79 1.77 26.81
CA LYS A 49 12.54 2.24 27.43
C LYS A 49 11.46 2.55 26.37
N SER A 50 11.82 3.32 25.35
CA SER A 50 10.90 3.67 24.26
C SER A 50 10.42 2.43 23.50
N TYR A 51 11.29 1.45 23.31
CA TYR A 51 10.93 0.17 22.70
C TYR A 51 9.90 -0.60 23.53
N HIS A 52 10.08 -0.69 24.86
CA HIS A 52 9.11 -1.33 25.73
C HIS A 52 7.76 -0.59 25.77
N GLU A 53 7.77 0.74 25.80
CA GLU A 53 6.55 1.55 25.74
C GLU A 53 5.79 1.30 24.42
N GLU A 54 6.53 1.17 23.32
CA GLU A 54 5.95 0.85 22.00
C GLU A 54 5.35 -0.57 21.95
N LEU A 55 6.04 -1.56 22.52
CA LEU A 55 5.49 -2.92 22.61
C LEU A 55 4.18 -2.96 23.42
N LEU A 56 4.12 -2.23 24.53
CA LEU A 56 2.90 -2.10 25.34
C LEU A 56 1.78 -1.39 24.56
N ARG A 57 2.12 -0.38 23.74
CA ARG A 57 1.16 0.31 22.88
C ARG A 57 0.60 -0.62 21.81
N LEU A 58 1.45 -1.37 21.10
CA LEU A 58 1.04 -2.35 20.10
C LEU A 58 0.20 -3.47 20.73
N ASP A 59 0.56 -3.90 21.93
CA ASP A 59 -0.24 -4.92 22.64
C ASP A 59 -1.67 -4.44 22.93
N LYS A 60 -1.85 -3.17 23.28
CA LYS A 60 -3.18 -2.56 23.42
C LYS A 60 -3.93 -2.50 22.09
N MET A 61 -3.26 -2.26 20.97
CA MET A 61 -3.86 -2.25 19.63
C MET A 61 -4.25 -3.65 19.13
N ARG A 62 -3.90 -4.73 19.84
CA ARG A 62 -4.30 -6.10 19.50
C ARG A 62 -5.59 -6.56 20.19
N LEU A 63 -6.36 -5.64 20.76
CA LEU A 63 -7.56 -5.99 21.53
C LEU A 63 -8.55 -6.84 20.72
N TYR A 64 -8.79 -6.46 19.47
CA TYR A 64 -9.74 -7.14 18.60
C TYR A 64 -9.16 -8.43 18.00
N GLU A 65 -7.89 -8.45 17.63
CA GLU A 65 -7.20 -9.66 17.19
C GLU A 65 -7.19 -10.72 18.30
N ARG A 66 -7.00 -10.33 19.56
CA ARG A 66 -7.11 -11.25 20.72
C ARG A 66 -8.54 -11.72 20.96
N ARG A 67 -9.54 -10.83 20.81
CA ARG A 67 -10.96 -11.20 20.94
C ARG A 67 -11.34 -12.29 19.94
N TYR A 68 -10.77 -12.23 18.76
CA TYR A 68 -11.04 -13.16 17.66
C TYR A 68 -9.91 -14.17 17.43
N ALA A 69 -9.10 -14.47 18.45
CA ALA A 69 -7.92 -15.35 18.36
C ALA A 69 -8.23 -16.79 17.88
N ALA A 70 -9.50 -17.21 17.95
CA ALA A 70 -9.95 -18.48 17.39
C ALA A 70 -9.90 -18.54 15.86
N TYR A 71 -9.86 -17.39 15.18
CA TYR A 71 -9.69 -17.29 13.73
C TYR A 71 -8.22 -17.15 13.38
N ASP A 72 -7.78 -17.86 12.32
CA ASP A 72 -6.40 -17.77 11.83
C ASP A 72 -6.21 -16.64 10.81
N ARG A 73 -7.30 -16.23 10.14
CA ARG A 73 -7.29 -15.22 9.08
C ARG A 73 -8.21 -14.06 9.44
N ILE A 74 -7.71 -13.22 10.34
CA ILE A 74 -8.34 -11.95 10.72
C ILE A 74 -7.88 -10.90 9.71
N CYS A 75 -8.82 -10.25 9.03
CA CYS A 75 -8.54 -9.27 8.00
C CYS A 75 -8.93 -7.87 8.48
N GLY A 76 -7.98 -6.94 8.52
CA GLY A 76 -8.26 -5.53 8.70
C GLY A 76 -8.60 -4.86 7.38
N ILE A 77 -9.59 -3.95 7.39
CA ILE A 77 -10.02 -3.17 6.22
C ILE A 77 -10.10 -1.71 6.58
N ASP A 78 -9.52 -0.87 5.72
CA ASP A 78 -9.60 0.59 5.79
C ASP A 78 -9.53 1.20 4.38
N GLU A 79 -9.91 2.48 4.26
CA GLU A 79 -9.90 3.21 3.01
C GLU A 79 -9.11 4.52 3.08
N ALA A 80 -8.73 5.02 1.93
CA ALA A 80 -8.16 6.35 1.75
C ALA A 80 -8.78 7.07 0.56
N GLY A 81 -9.07 8.35 0.73
CA GLY A 81 -9.51 9.18 -0.39
C GLY A 81 -11.00 9.37 -0.53
N ARG A 82 -11.80 9.30 0.55
CA ARG A 82 -13.25 9.63 0.50
C ARG A 82 -13.52 11.11 0.27
N GLY A 83 -12.77 12.01 0.91
CA GLY A 83 -13.00 13.45 0.89
C GLY A 83 -12.35 14.31 -0.19
N PRO A 84 -11.34 13.86 -0.97
CA PRO A 84 -10.72 14.65 -2.04
C PRO A 84 -11.68 15.00 -3.17
N LEU A 85 -11.41 16.14 -3.85
CA LEU A 85 -12.09 16.62 -5.05
C LEU A 85 -11.66 15.87 -6.31
N ALA A 86 -10.51 15.20 -6.27
CA ALA A 86 -9.91 14.50 -7.40
C ALA A 86 -9.26 13.17 -7.00
N GLY A 87 -9.16 12.26 -7.97
CA GLY A 87 -8.54 10.94 -7.81
C GLY A 87 -9.48 9.90 -7.20
N PRO A 88 -9.05 8.61 -7.21
CA PRO A 88 -9.87 7.50 -6.77
C PRO A 88 -10.05 7.45 -5.25
N VAL A 89 -11.05 6.68 -4.79
CA VAL A 89 -11.03 6.08 -3.46
C VAL A 89 -10.27 4.74 -3.55
N CYS A 90 -9.47 4.46 -2.53
CA CYS A 90 -8.65 3.25 -2.44
C CYS A 90 -8.94 2.56 -1.13
N ALA A 91 -9.27 1.27 -1.15
CA ALA A 91 -9.42 0.44 0.02
C ALA A 91 -8.34 -0.65 0.07
N ALA A 92 -7.94 -1.05 1.27
CA ALA A 92 -7.04 -2.17 1.46
C ALA A 92 -7.60 -3.19 2.44
N ALA A 93 -7.26 -4.44 2.21
CA ALA A 93 -7.57 -5.59 3.06
C ALA A 93 -6.25 -6.28 3.42
N VAL A 94 -5.96 -6.42 4.71
CA VAL A 94 -4.67 -6.95 5.18
C VAL A 94 -4.91 -8.06 6.20
N ILE A 95 -4.29 -9.22 5.96
CA ILE A 95 -4.23 -10.31 6.94
C ILE A 95 -2.80 -10.41 7.46
N LEU A 96 -2.64 -10.20 8.75
CA LEU A 96 -1.36 -10.30 9.43
C LEU A 96 -1.18 -11.65 10.13
N PRO A 97 0.07 -12.16 10.28
CA PRO A 97 0.35 -13.25 11.20
C PRO A 97 -0.01 -12.87 12.64
N LYS A 98 -0.46 -13.86 13.46
CA LYS A 98 -0.92 -13.61 14.84
C LYS A 98 0.13 -12.90 15.72
N ASP A 99 1.40 -13.27 15.58
CA ASP A 99 2.49 -12.79 16.43
C ASP A 99 3.38 -11.74 15.74
N VAL A 100 2.94 -11.17 14.60
CA VAL A 100 3.74 -10.20 13.87
C VAL A 100 3.99 -8.94 14.70
N GLN A 101 5.21 -8.46 14.70
CA GLN A 101 5.57 -7.16 15.27
C GLN A 101 5.91 -6.20 14.13
N ILE A 102 5.15 -5.10 14.06
CA ILE A 102 5.38 -3.96 13.16
C ILE A 102 5.41 -2.72 14.06
N LEU A 103 6.62 -2.30 14.41
CA LEU A 103 6.82 -1.19 15.36
C LEU A 103 6.31 0.13 14.76
N TYR A 104 5.67 0.92 15.62
CA TYR A 104 5.15 2.26 15.28
C TYR A 104 3.97 2.25 14.29
N LEU A 105 3.38 1.09 14.01
CA LEU A 105 2.14 1.00 13.25
C LEU A 105 1.05 1.81 13.97
N ASN A 106 0.37 2.69 13.22
CA ASN A 106 -0.63 3.61 13.75
C ASN A 106 -1.55 4.08 12.63
N ASP A 107 -2.60 4.82 12.97
CA ASP A 107 -3.40 5.62 12.03
C ASP A 107 -2.47 6.35 11.04
N SER A 108 -2.68 6.09 9.74
CA SER A 108 -1.82 6.60 8.68
C SER A 108 -1.72 8.14 8.64
N LYS A 109 -2.76 8.84 9.14
CA LYS A 109 -2.81 10.32 9.20
C LYS A 109 -1.88 10.90 10.25
N LYS A 110 -1.48 10.08 11.27
CA LYS A 110 -0.54 10.48 12.34
C LYS A 110 0.91 10.22 11.98
N LEU A 111 1.17 9.54 10.88
CA LEU A 111 2.50 9.16 10.43
C LEU A 111 3.03 10.18 9.42
N SER A 112 4.33 10.49 9.48
CA SER A 112 4.99 11.20 8.39
C SER A 112 5.02 10.33 7.13
N GLU A 113 5.11 10.94 5.96
CA GLU A 113 5.17 10.23 4.68
C GLU A 113 6.30 9.20 4.65
N LYS A 114 7.52 9.62 5.04
CA LYS A 114 8.68 8.71 5.13
C LYS A 114 8.41 7.50 6.04
N LYS A 115 7.69 7.69 7.15
CA LYS A 115 7.36 6.59 8.06
C LYS A 115 6.29 5.69 7.48
N ARG A 116 5.29 6.27 6.77
CA ARG A 116 4.27 5.47 6.06
C ARG A 116 4.87 4.59 4.98
N GLU A 117 5.79 5.12 4.17
CA GLU A 117 6.49 4.35 3.13
C GLU A 117 7.29 3.20 3.74
N ALA A 118 8.05 3.45 4.82
CA ALA A 118 8.80 2.40 5.50
C ALA A 118 7.87 1.32 6.10
N LEU A 119 6.74 1.72 6.68
CA LEU A 119 5.74 0.78 7.21
C LEU A 119 5.01 0.03 6.08
N TYR A 120 4.75 0.68 4.95
CA TYR A 120 4.19 0.01 3.78
C TYR A 120 5.06 -1.18 3.36
N ASP A 121 6.37 -0.96 3.20
CA ASP A 121 7.31 -2.01 2.83
C ASP A 121 7.36 -3.13 3.87
N GLU A 122 7.38 -2.77 5.16
CA GLU A 122 7.38 -3.73 6.27
C GLU A 122 6.08 -4.54 6.32
N ILE A 123 4.91 -3.92 6.09
CA ILE A 123 3.62 -4.61 6.02
C ILE A 123 3.61 -5.57 4.84
N MET A 124 4.04 -5.12 3.65
CA MET A 124 4.09 -5.96 2.45
C MET A 124 5.01 -7.17 2.61
N GLU A 125 6.08 -7.04 3.41
CA GLU A 125 6.99 -8.14 3.72
C GLU A 125 6.39 -9.13 4.73
N LYS A 126 5.74 -8.62 5.78
CA LYS A 126 5.31 -9.42 6.95
C LYS A 126 3.87 -9.92 6.87
N ALA A 127 2.99 -9.28 6.12
CA ALA A 127 1.60 -9.71 6.01
C ALA A 127 1.47 -11.09 5.35
N LEU A 128 0.49 -11.88 5.77
CA LEU A 128 0.14 -13.14 5.09
C LEU A 128 -0.36 -12.84 3.68
N CYS A 129 -1.20 -11.82 3.54
CA CYS A 129 -1.63 -11.30 2.25
C CYS A 129 -2.17 -9.88 2.37
N VAL A 130 -2.13 -9.17 1.25
CA VAL A 130 -2.64 -7.81 1.09
C VAL A 130 -3.47 -7.77 -0.19
N GLY A 131 -4.70 -7.25 -0.08
CA GLY A 131 -5.56 -6.96 -1.20
C GLY A 131 -5.82 -5.45 -1.29
N VAL A 132 -5.95 -4.93 -2.50
CA VAL A 132 -6.27 -3.52 -2.75
C VAL A 132 -7.40 -3.42 -3.74
N GLY A 133 -8.28 -2.46 -3.54
CA GLY A 133 -9.39 -2.16 -4.43
C GLY A 133 -9.55 -0.66 -4.63
N PHE A 134 -10.16 -0.28 -5.75
CA PHE A 134 -10.33 1.11 -6.15
C PHE A 134 -11.72 1.36 -6.70
N ALA A 135 -12.19 2.60 -6.55
CA ALA A 135 -13.25 3.12 -7.40
C ALA A 135 -12.79 4.46 -8.00
N SER A 136 -12.99 4.61 -9.31
CA SER A 136 -12.57 5.79 -10.06
C SER A 136 -13.42 7.02 -9.73
N PRO A 137 -12.98 8.24 -10.10
CA PRO A 137 -13.79 9.45 -9.98
C PRO A 137 -15.15 9.33 -10.68
N GLU A 138 -15.18 8.76 -11.87
CA GLU A 138 -16.41 8.54 -12.65
C GLU A 138 -17.35 7.61 -11.87
N ARG A 139 -16.82 6.52 -11.31
CA ARG A 139 -17.63 5.58 -10.53
C ARG A 139 -18.18 6.22 -9.26
N ILE A 140 -17.41 7.12 -8.61
CA ILE A 140 -17.88 7.89 -7.46
C ILE A 140 -19.04 8.78 -7.85
N ASP A 141 -18.97 9.44 -9.01
CA ASP A 141 -20.05 10.30 -9.53
C ASP A 141 -21.30 9.51 -9.90
N GLU A 142 -21.17 8.30 -10.42
CA GLU A 142 -22.29 7.40 -10.77
C GLU A 142 -23.06 6.88 -9.55
N VAL A 143 -22.35 6.39 -8.54
CA VAL A 143 -22.98 5.63 -7.43
C VAL A 143 -22.92 6.31 -6.08
N ASN A 144 -22.31 7.47 -5.98
CA ASN A 144 -21.87 8.24 -4.80
C ASN A 144 -20.68 7.62 -4.07
N ILE A 145 -20.02 8.43 -3.23
CA ILE A 145 -18.77 8.03 -2.54
C ILE A 145 -18.98 6.85 -1.59
N LEU A 146 -20.12 6.70 -0.93
CA LEU A 146 -20.35 5.62 0.01
C LEU A 146 -20.43 4.25 -0.72
N GLN A 147 -21.15 4.20 -1.84
CA GLN A 147 -21.27 2.97 -2.62
C GLN A 147 -19.96 2.63 -3.32
N ALA A 148 -19.26 3.63 -3.87
CA ALA A 148 -17.95 3.48 -4.48
C ALA A 148 -16.90 2.95 -3.48
N ASP A 149 -16.94 3.43 -2.25
CA ASP A 149 -16.09 2.95 -1.15
C ASP A 149 -16.36 1.48 -0.81
N TYR A 150 -17.62 1.09 -0.67
CA TYR A 150 -18.00 -0.32 -0.50
C TYR A 150 -17.57 -1.20 -1.69
N GLU A 151 -17.61 -0.68 -2.91
CA GLU A 151 -17.11 -1.40 -4.09
C GLU A 151 -15.60 -1.62 -4.00
N ALA A 152 -14.84 -0.59 -3.65
CA ALA A 152 -13.39 -0.68 -3.44
C ALA A 152 -13.04 -1.69 -2.33
N MET A 153 -13.75 -1.65 -1.19
CA MET A 153 -13.55 -2.61 -0.10
C MET A 153 -13.85 -4.05 -0.54
N ARG A 154 -14.97 -4.28 -1.25
CA ARG A 154 -15.29 -5.61 -1.80
C ARG A 154 -14.25 -6.10 -2.80
N GLN A 155 -13.71 -5.19 -3.62
CA GLN A 155 -12.63 -5.52 -4.54
C GLN A 155 -11.35 -5.89 -3.78
N ALA A 156 -10.98 -5.13 -2.73
CA ALA A 156 -9.83 -5.44 -1.88
C ALA A 156 -9.95 -6.84 -1.23
N ILE A 157 -11.13 -7.19 -0.72
CA ILE A 157 -11.40 -8.51 -0.13
C ILE A 157 -11.27 -9.61 -1.19
N ARG A 158 -11.84 -9.41 -2.38
CA ARG A 158 -11.80 -10.40 -3.47
C ARG A 158 -10.40 -10.60 -4.06
N SER A 159 -9.54 -9.59 -3.99
CA SER A 159 -8.17 -9.68 -4.48
C SER A 159 -7.22 -10.42 -3.52
N LEU A 160 -7.69 -10.78 -2.30
CA LEU A 160 -6.90 -11.59 -1.39
C LEU A 160 -6.74 -13.02 -1.91
N PRO A 161 -5.52 -13.58 -1.94
CA PRO A 161 -5.29 -14.96 -2.38
C PRO A 161 -5.88 -16.01 -1.42
N VAL A 162 -6.18 -15.61 -0.19
CA VAL A 162 -6.82 -16.48 0.81
C VAL A 162 -8.07 -15.81 1.39
N LYS A 163 -9.15 -16.58 1.56
CA LYS A 163 -10.40 -16.04 2.09
C LYS A 163 -10.28 -15.72 3.58
N PRO A 164 -10.61 -14.49 4.03
CA PRO A 164 -10.69 -14.14 5.45
C PRO A 164 -11.77 -14.96 6.17
N GLN A 165 -11.60 -15.14 7.49
CA GLN A 165 -12.59 -15.77 8.35
C GLN A 165 -13.44 -14.75 9.12
N ILE A 166 -12.86 -13.57 9.36
CA ILE A 166 -13.52 -12.41 9.95
C ILE A 166 -12.88 -11.13 9.39
N LEU A 167 -13.68 -10.08 9.24
CA LEU A 167 -13.27 -8.75 8.85
C LEU A 167 -13.37 -7.80 10.05
N LEU A 168 -12.31 -7.04 10.30
CA LEU A 168 -12.28 -5.89 11.20
C LEU A 168 -12.28 -4.63 10.34
N ASN A 169 -13.36 -3.85 10.37
CA ASN A 169 -13.54 -2.70 9.49
C ASN A 169 -13.46 -1.39 10.28
N ASP A 170 -12.86 -0.33 9.72
CA ASP A 170 -12.95 0.99 10.34
C ASP A 170 -14.36 1.57 10.13
N ALA A 171 -15.13 1.63 11.22
CA ALA A 171 -16.43 2.28 11.37
C ALA A 171 -17.55 1.88 10.40
N VAL A 172 -17.39 0.85 9.54
CA VAL A 172 -18.41 0.45 8.57
C VAL A 172 -18.69 -1.06 8.58
N THR A 173 -19.90 -1.42 8.14
CA THR A 173 -20.23 -2.80 7.74
C THR A 173 -20.41 -2.82 6.25
N ILE A 174 -19.67 -3.69 5.54
CA ILE A 174 -19.62 -3.73 4.08
C ILE A 174 -20.80 -4.56 3.57
N PRO A 175 -21.77 -3.97 2.84
CA PRO A 175 -22.91 -4.70 2.32
C PRO A 175 -22.50 -5.75 1.28
N GLY A 176 -23.24 -6.89 1.23
CA GLY A 176 -23.01 -7.94 0.24
C GLY A 176 -21.75 -8.77 0.48
N VAL A 177 -21.22 -8.77 1.69
CA VAL A 177 -20.12 -9.64 2.13
C VAL A 177 -20.63 -10.58 3.22
N GLU A 178 -20.58 -11.88 2.95
CA GLU A 178 -21.08 -12.92 3.89
C GLU A 178 -20.10 -13.29 5.00
N ILE A 179 -18.85 -12.81 4.92
CA ILE A 179 -17.83 -13.03 5.95
C ILE A 179 -18.25 -12.28 7.22
N PRO A 180 -18.16 -12.88 8.41
CA PRO A 180 -18.40 -12.17 9.68
C PRO A 180 -17.63 -10.86 9.76
N GLN A 181 -18.27 -9.79 10.24
CA GLN A 181 -17.69 -8.46 10.28
C GLN A 181 -17.84 -7.84 11.67
N GLU A 182 -16.80 -7.16 12.14
CA GLU A 182 -16.82 -6.28 13.31
C GLU A 182 -16.52 -4.86 12.87
N SER A 183 -17.46 -3.94 13.05
CA SER A 183 -17.28 -2.51 12.77
C SER A 183 -16.72 -1.81 14.01
N ILE A 184 -15.55 -1.19 13.88
CA ILE A 184 -14.78 -0.63 14.99
C ILE A 184 -14.58 0.87 14.77
N ILE A 185 -15.25 1.70 15.55
CA ILE A 185 -15.08 3.16 15.49
C ILE A 185 -13.64 3.51 15.87
N LYS A 186 -12.92 4.22 14.99
CA LYS A 186 -11.48 4.51 15.08
C LYS A 186 -10.67 3.21 15.15
N GLY A 187 -10.97 2.27 14.29
CA GLY A 187 -10.36 0.95 14.23
C GLY A 187 -8.88 1.01 13.95
N ASP A 188 -8.43 1.94 13.13
CA ASP A 188 -7.03 2.25 12.82
C ASP A 188 -6.15 2.59 14.04
N ALA A 189 -6.78 3.04 15.14
CA ALA A 189 -6.10 3.28 16.43
C ALA A 189 -6.25 2.11 17.42
N LYS A 190 -7.06 1.07 17.14
CA LYS A 190 -7.45 0.01 18.06
C LYS A 190 -7.15 -1.41 17.60
N SER A 191 -6.88 -1.60 16.30
CA SER A 191 -6.55 -2.86 15.65
C SER A 191 -5.31 -2.70 14.80
N ILE A 192 -4.33 -3.58 14.99
CA ILE A 192 -3.12 -3.58 14.16
C ILE A 192 -3.42 -3.95 12.70
N SER A 193 -4.43 -4.79 12.48
CA SER A 193 -4.84 -5.22 11.14
C SER A 193 -5.48 -4.07 10.37
N ILE A 194 -6.35 -3.26 11.02
CA ILE A 194 -6.94 -2.06 10.42
C ILE A 194 -5.87 -0.99 10.20
N ALA A 195 -4.98 -0.77 11.17
CA ALA A 195 -3.88 0.17 11.02
C ALA A 195 -2.95 -0.19 9.85
N ALA A 196 -2.69 -1.48 9.63
CA ALA A 196 -1.93 -1.94 8.47
C ALA A 196 -2.69 -1.65 7.16
N ALA A 197 -4.00 -1.92 7.12
CA ALA A 197 -4.84 -1.59 5.96
C ALA A 197 -4.85 -0.08 5.68
N SER A 198 -4.95 0.76 6.73
CA SER A 198 -4.86 2.23 6.63
C SER A 198 -3.57 2.70 5.95
N VAL A 199 -2.42 2.15 6.36
CA VAL A 199 -1.13 2.49 5.75
C VAL A 199 -1.09 2.04 4.28
N ILE A 200 -1.52 0.81 3.97
CA ILE A 200 -1.54 0.29 2.59
C ILE A 200 -2.45 1.14 1.71
N ALA A 201 -3.69 1.39 2.12
CA ALA A 201 -4.63 2.21 1.35
C ALA A 201 -4.09 3.61 1.10
N LYS A 202 -3.55 4.26 2.16
CA LYS A 202 -3.03 5.63 2.08
C LYS A 202 -1.81 5.75 1.17
N VAL A 203 -0.81 4.89 1.33
CA VAL A 203 0.41 4.94 0.50
C VAL A 203 0.08 4.61 -0.95
N THR A 204 -0.72 3.59 -1.19
CA THR A 204 -1.13 3.21 -2.54
C THR A 204 -1.86 4.35 -3.24
N ARG A 205 -2.81 5.01 -2.55
CA ARG A 205 -3.51 6.16 -3.10
C ARG A 205 -2.58 7.35 -3.34
N ASP A 206 -1.69 7.66 -2.41
CA ASP A 206 -0.77 8.79 -2.55
C ASP A 206 0.17 8.60 -3.75
N ARG A 207 0.63 7.38 -4.01
CA ARG A 207 1.41 7.04 -5.22
C ARG A 207 0.63 7.29 -6.50
N ILE A 208 -0.67 6.97 -6.54
CA ILE A 208 -1.55 7.31 -7.68
C ILE A 208 -1.62 8.83 -7.85
N MET A 209 -1.77 9.59 -6.77
CA MET A 209 -1.84 11.05 -6.86
C MET A 209 -0.53 11.68 -7.36
N TYR A 210 0.64 11.07 -7.11
CA TYR A 210 1.90 11.49 -7.74
C TYR A 210 1.92 11.23 -9.25
N GLU A 211 1.38 10.10 -9.71
CA GLU A 211 1.28 9.84 -11.16
C GLU A 211 0.29 10.82 -11.84
N LEU A 212 -0.83 11.11 -11.18
CA LEU A 212 -1.78 12.11 -11.67
C LEU A 212 -1.20 13.53 -11.68
N ASP A 213 -0.29 13.86 -10.77
CA ASP A 213 0.42 15.14 -10.78
C ASP A 213 1.33 15.28 -12.00
N ARG A 214 1.99 14.21 -12.44
CA ARG A 214 2.80 14.19 -13.66
C ARG A 214 1.96 14.40 -14.92
N GLN A 215 0.72 13.86 -14.92
CA GLN A 215 -0.20 13.98 -16.06
C GLN A 215 -0.89 15.35 -16.09
N TYR A 216 -1.18 15.92 -14.92
CA TYR A 216 -1.92 17.17 -14.75
C TYR A 216 -1.18 18.12 -13.80
N PRO A 217 0.05 18.56 -14.15
CA PRO A 217 0.93 19.29 -13.23
C PRO A 217 0.35 20.63 -12.78
N GLN A 218 -0.56 21.22 -13.57
CA GLN A 218 -1.20 22.49 -13.27
C GLN A 218 -2.08 22.47 -12.02
N TYR A 219 -2.50 21.28 -11.53
CA TYR A 219 -3.34 21.16 -10.33
C TYR A 219 -2.54 20.94 -9.05
N GLY A 220 -1.29 20.48 -9.10
CA GLY A 220 -0.44 20.27 -7.93
C GLY A 220 -0.86 19.10 -7.04
N PHE A 221 -1.37 18.00 -7.60
CA PHE A 221 -1.88 16.83 -6.87
C PHE A 221 -0.83 16.19 -5.96
N ALA A 222 0.46 16.31 -6.29
CA ALA A 222 1.54 15.81 -5.45
C ALA A 222 1.58 16.47 -4.07
N ALA A 223 1.21 17.74 -3.96
CA ALA A 223 1.20 18.46 -2.69
C ALA A 223 0.01 18.09 -1.81
N HIS A 224 -1.19 18.19 -2.34
CA HIS A 224 -2.43 18.09 -1.56
C HIS A 224 -3.22 16.79 -1.79
N LYS A 225 -2.73 15.87 -2.62
CA LYS A 225 -3.34 14.55 -2.89
C LYS A 225 -4.82 14.62 -3.31
N GLY A 226 -5.18 15.69 -4.04
CA GLY A 226 -6.54 15.93 -4.53
C GLY A 226 -7.51 16.54 -3.50
N TYR A 227 -7.08 16.83 -2.27
CA TYR A 227 -7.93 17.51 -1.29
C TYR A 227 -8.19 18.97 -1.68
N GLY A 228 -9.35 19.52 -1.29
CA GLY A 228 -9.79 20.86 -1.60
C GLY A 228 -9.06 21.95 -0.82
N THR A 229 -7.74 22.01 -0.97
CA THR A 229 -6.93 23.12 -0.47
C THR A 229 -7.17 24.37 -1.32
N GLU A 230 -6.85 25.55 -0.78
CA GLU A 230 -6.96 26.82 -1.52
C GLU A 230 -6.25 26.73 -2.88
N ALA A 231 -4.98 26.23 -2.90
CA ALA A 231 -4.22 26.04 -4.13
C ALA A 231 -4.94 25.14 -5.16
N HIS A 232 -5.56 24.05 -4.71
CA HIS A 232 -6.31 23.16 -5.60
C HIS A 232 -7.57 23.84 -6.16
N ILE A 233 -8.31 24.54 -5.31
CA ILE A 233 -9.52 25.28 -5.72
C ILE A 233 -9.17 26.40 -6.70
N GLU A 234 -8.08 27.14 -6.48
CA GLU A 234 -7.62 28.19 -7.42
C GLU A 234 -7.17 27.58 -8.76
N ALA A 235 -6.44 26.45 -8.74
CA ALA A 235 -6.09 25.74 -9.97
C ALA A 235 -7.34 25.25 -10.71
N LEU A 236 -8.33 24.72 -9.97
CA LEU A 236 -9.60 24.27 -10.54
C LEU A 236 -10.37 25.42 -11.20
N LYS A 237 -10.43 26.61 -10.58
CA LYS A 237 -11.03 27.81 -11.17
C LYS A 237 -10.28 28.32 -12.41
N ALA A 238 -8.95 28.24 -12.37
CA ALA A 238 -8.10 28.73 -13.47
C ALA A 238 -8.19 27.83 -14.69
N TYR A 239 -8.06 26.51 -14.50
CA TYR A 239 -7.91 25.53 -15.59
C TYR A 239 -9.19 24.72 -15.89
N GLY A 240 -10.24 24.83 -15.07
CA GLY A 240 -11.44 24.00 -15.16
C GLY A 240 -11.21 22.58 -14.61
N PRO A 241 -12.21 21.72 -14.63
CA PRO A 241 -12.09 20.35 -14.15
C PRO A 241 -11.35 19.44 -15.15
N SER A 242 -10.39 18.65 -14.66
CA SER A 242 -9.78 17.57 -15.44
C SER A 242 -10.61 16.28 -15.37
N PRO A 243 -10.33 15.25 -16.21
CA PRO A 243 -11.02 13.97 -16.15
C PRO A 243 -10.95 13.26 -14.80
N VAL A 244 -9.94 13.55 -13.98
CA VAL A 244 -9.76 12.91 -12.67
C VAL A 244 -10.44 13.65 -11.51
N HIS A 245 -11.15 14.75 -11.79
CA HIS A 245 -11.98 15.43 -10.79
C HIS A 245 -13.32 14.73 -10.63
N ARG A 246 -13.82 14.69 -9.40
CA ARG A 246 -15.13 14.17 -9.06
C ARG A 246 -16.18 15.26 -9.29
N ARG A 247 -16.97 15.13 -10.36
CA ARG A 247 -17.96 16.12 -10.79
C ARG A 247 -18.94 16.45 -9.68
N SER A 248 -19.39 15.44 -8.94
CA SER A 248 -20.31 15.59 -7.81
C SER A 248 -19.73 16.37 -6.62
N PHE A 249 -18.39 16.55 -6.54
CA PHE A 249 -17.71 17.21 -5.43
C PHE A 249 -17.33 18.66 -5.73
N ILE A 250 -17.21 19.04 -6.99
CA ILE A 250 -16.64 20.34 -7.41
C ILE A 250 -17.67 21.40 -7.74
N GLY A 251 -18.98 21.07 -7.79
CA GLY A 251 -20.05 21.97 -8.21
C GLY A 251 -20.21 23.26 -7.38
N HIS A 252 -19.64 23.30 -6.17
CA HIS A 252 -19.59 24.52 -5.35
C HIS A 252 -18.49 25.51 -5.77
N PHE A 253 -17.51 25.07 -6.57
CA PHE A 253 -16.32 25.87 -6.92
C PHE A 253 -16.33 26.29 -8.38
N VAL A 254 -16.76 25.39 -9.27
CA VAL A 254 -16.78 25.57 -10.72
C VAL A 254 -17.97 24.83 -11.32
N ASP A 255 -18.33 25.16 -12.58
CA ASP A 255 -19.24 24.32 -13.36
C ASP A 255 -18.59 22.94 -13.61
N PRO A 256 -19.20 21.84 -13.10
CA PRO A 256 -18.65 20.51 -13.25
C PRO A 256 -18.51 20.06 -14.71
N ASP A 257 -19.35 20.59 -15.61
CA ASP A 257 -19.39 20.23 -17.03
C ASP A 257 -18.56 21.19 -17.92
N ALA A 258 -17.90 22.19 -17.30
CA ALA A 258 -16.98 23.06 -18.02
C ALA A 258 -15.86 22.23 -18.65
N LEU A 259 -15.52 22.54 -19.90
CA LEU A 259 -14.35 21.94 -20.54
C LEU A 259 -13.07 22.52 -19.91
N PRO A 260 -12.00 21.71 -19.76
CA PRO A 260 -10.71 22.22 -19.33
C PRO A 260 -10.27 23.39 -20.21
N ARG A 261 -9.82 24.47 -19.60
CA ARG A 261 -9.26 25.61 -20.34
C ARG A 261 -7.86 25.24 -20.79
N ALA A 262 -7.66 25.12 -22.11
CA ALA A 262 -6.35 24.81 -22.69
C ALA A 262 -5.38 25.96 -22.44
N GLN A 263 -4.17 25.67 -21.93
CA GLN A 263 -3.00 26.47 -22.26
C GLN A 263 -2.51 25.99 -23.65
N ASP A 264 -2.22 26.92 -24.54
CA ASP A 264 -2.14 26.79 -26.00
C ASP A 264 -1.30 25.64 -26.61
N ASP A 265 -0.53 24.87 -25.82
CA ASP A 265 0.31 23.77 -26.32
C ASP A 265 -0.03 22.37 -25.74
N GLN A 266 -1.02 22.25 -24.86
CA GLN A 266 -1.38 20.96 -24.21
C GLN A 266 -2.74 20.41 -24.64
N ALA A 267 -3.56 21.14 -25.34
CA ALA A 267 -4.92 20.73 -25.71
C ALA A 267 -4.98 19.46 -26.58
N ASP A 268 -3.99 19.27 -27.46
CA ASP A 268 -3.91 18.07 -28.30
C ASP A 268 -3.44 16.84 -27.53
N ARG A 269 -2.56 17.01 -26.52
CA ARG A 269 -2.14 15.92 -25.63
C ARG A 269 -3.25 15.48 -24.66
N LEU A 270 -4.17 16.40 -24.28
CA LEU A 270 -5.31 16.09 -23.39
C LEU A 270 -6.46 15.39 -24.12
N ARG A 271 -6.58 15.59 -25.44
CA ARG A 271 -7.56 14.85 -26.29
C ARG A 271 -7.15 13.39 -26.52
N GLU A 272 -5.85 13.12 -26.55
CA GLU A 272 -5.30 11.76 -26.60
C GLU A 272 -5.26 11.09 -25.22
N ALA A 273 -5.25 11.87 -24.13
CA ALA A 273 -5.21 11.39 -22.74
C ALA A 273 -6.59 11.05 -22.13
N SER A 274 -7.66 10.95 -22.92
CA SER A 274 -8.90 10.30 -22.49
C SER A 274 -8.71 8.78 -22.20
N PHE A 275 -7.52 8.27 -22.48
CA PHE A 275 -7.00 6.98 -22.03
C PHE A 275 -6.10 7.21 -20.80
N SER A 276 -6.64 6.98 -19.60
CA SER A 276 -5.82 6.89 -18.40
C SER A 276 -4.81 5.73 -18.56
N PRO A 277 -3.49 5.92 -18.38
CA PRO A 277 -2.53 4.80 -18.34
C PRO A 277 -2.90 3.75 -17.30
N TYR A 278 -3.71 4.14 -16.31
CA TYR A 278 -4.25 3.26 -15.27
C TYR A 278 -5.41 2.39 -15.79
N SER A 279 -6.24 2.90 -16.71
CA SER A 279 -7.27 2.09 -17.38
C SER A 279 -6.64 1.15 -18.41
N VAL A 280 -5.66 1.62 -19.17
CA VAL A 280 -4.97 0.84 -20.21
C VAL A 280 -4.16 -0.31 -19.61
N GLY A 281 -3.36 -0.08 -18.55
CA GLY A 281 -2.62 -1.13 -17.86
C GLY A 281 -3.57 -2.18 -17.27
N ARG A 282 -4.63 -1.74 -16.62
CA ARG A 282 -5.62 -2.61 -15.99
C ARG A 282 -6.50 -3.35 -16.97
N GLU A 283 -6.94 -2.70 -18.06
CA GLU A 283 -7.67 -3.39 -19.14
C GLU A 283 -6.83 -4.48 -19.78
N HIS A 284 -5.54 -4.25 -20.00
CA HIS A 284 -4.65 -5.26 -20.55
C HIS A 284 -4.31 -6.37 -19.55
N GLU A 285 -4.20 -6.06 -18.25
CA GLU A 285 -4.09 -7.08 -17.20
C GLU A 285 -5.39 -7.90 -17.08
N GLU A 286 -6.56 -7.27 -17.17
CA GLU A 286 -7.86 -7.96 -17.21
C GLU A 286 -8.01 -8.81 -18.47
N MET A 287 -7.61 -8.30 -19.64
CA MET A 287 -7.57 -9.06 -20.89
C MET A 287 -6.60 -10.24 -20.81
N ALA A 288 -5.40 -10.04 -20.25
CA ALA A 288 -4.42 -11.10 -20.04
C ALA A 288 -4.93 -12.16 -19.06
N ALA A 289 -5.60 -11.74 -17.97
CA ALA A 289 -6.20 -12.67 -17.02
C ALA A 289 -7.37 -13.44 -17.63
N ALA A 290 -8.22 -12.80 -18.45
CA ALA A 290 -9.30 -13.45 -19.17
C ALA A 290 -8.76 -14.43 -20.21
N TYR A 291 -7.73 -14.05 -20.96
CA TYR A 291 -7.04 -14.91 -21.92
C TYR A 291 -6.46 -16.16 -21.23
N LEU A 292 -5.67 -15.99 -20.15
CA LEU A 292 -5.12 -17.11 -19.39
C LEU A 292 -6.22 -18.03 -18.85
N THR A 293 -7.33 -17.47 -18.39
CA THR A 293 -8.48 -18.26 -17.90
C THR A 293 -9.14 -19.05 -19.04
N HIS A 294 -9.25 -18.45 -20.23
CA HIS A 294 -9.77 -19.12 -21.43
C HIS A 294 -8.85 -20.28 -21.87
N GLU A 295 -7.53 -20.10 -21.76
CA GLU A 295 -6.52 -21.13 -22.03
C GLU A 295 -6.44 -22.21 -20.91
N GLY A 296 -7.33 -22.16 -19.92
CA GLY A 296 -7.42 -23.18 -18.86
C GLY A 296 -6.60 -22.87 -17.61
N HIS A 297 -5.93 -21.72 -17.54
CA HIS A 297 -5.22 -21.32 -16.34
C HIS A 297 -6.18 -20.92 -15.20
N ARG A 298 -5.83 -21.26 -13.99
CA ARG A 298 -6.49 -20.76 -12.77
C ARG A 298 -5.71 -19.58 -12.21
N VAL A 299 -6.14 -18.34 -12.50
CA VAL A 299 -5.53 -17.13 -11.94
C VAL A 299 -5.77 -17.11 -10.42
N ILE A 300 -4.68 -17.01 -9.64
CA ILE A 300 -4.69 -17.07 -8.17
C ILE A 300 -4.26 -15.79 -7.50
N ALA A 301 -3.50 -14.92 -8.17
CA ALA A 301 -3.13 -13.60 -7.66
C ALA A 301 -2.93 -12.61 -8.82
N ARG A 302 -3.14 -11.32 -8.53
CA ARG A 302 -2.92 -10.20 -9.45
C ARG A 302 -2.12 -9.13 -8.74
N ASN A 303 -1.24 -8.42 -9.46
CA ASN A 303 -0.46 -7.29 -8.94
C ASN A 303 0.29 -7.62 -7.64
N PHE A 304 0.93 -8.80 -7.62
CA PHE A 304 1.71 -9.22 -6.45
C PHE A 304 2.99 -8.40 -6.35
N ARG A 305 3.19 -7.74 -5.19
CA ARG A 305 4.34 -6.87 -4.91
C ARG A 305 5.14 -7.34 -3.72
N CYS A 306 6.47 -7.24 -3.83
CA CYS A 306 7.41 -7.43 -2.72
C CYS A 306 8.65 -6.55 -2.91
N LYS A 307 9.60 -6.58 -1.97
CA LYS A 307 10.87 -5.80 -2.08
C LYS A 307 11.66 -6.11 -3.36
N SER A 308 11.51 -7.29 -3.93
CA SER A 308 12.25 -7.72 -5.12
C SER A 308 11.61 -7.24 -6.42
N GLY A 309 10.34 -6.82 -6.41
CA GLY A 309 9.61 -6.37 -7.60
C GLY A 309 8.12 -6.64 -7.54
N GLU A 310 7.50 -6.58 -8.71
CA GLU A 310 6.07 -6.79 -8.95
C GLU A 310 5.89 -7.90 -9.98
N ILE A 311 4.79 -8.64 -9.89
CA ILE A 311 4.32 -9.61 -10.89
C ILE A 311 2.85 -9.33 -11.14
N ASP A 312 2.46 -9.10 -12.40
CA ASP A 312 1.12 -8.66 -12.77
C ASP A 312 0.08 -9.77 -12.56
N LEU A 313 0.38 -11.01 -12.96
CA LEU A 313 -0.52 -12.15 -12.77
C LEU A 313 0.24 -13.39 -12.28
N ILE A 314 -0.39 -14.14 -11.37
CA ILE A 314 0.07 -15.45 -10.94
C ILE A 314 -1.06 -16.44 -11.17
N SER A 315 -0.79 -17.55 -11.86
CA SER A 315 -1.79 -18.54 -12.23
C SER A 315 -1.25 -19.96 -12.12
N TYR A 316 -2.14 -20.93 -12.10
CA TYR A 316 -1.80 -22.33 -12.32
C TYR A 316 -2.24 -22.74 -13.73
N ASP A 317 -1.33 -23.38 -14.49
CA ASP A 317 -1.59 -24.17 -15.67
C ASP A 317 -1.47 -25.64 -15.29
N GLY A 318 -2.59 -26.31 -15.03
CA GLY A 318 -2.57 -27.63 -14.41
C GLY A 318 -1.77 -27.62 -13.09
N PRO A 319 -0.65 -28.38 -12.99
CA PRO A 319 0.22 -28.39 -11.82
C PRO A 319 1.29 -27.27 -11.83
N VAL A 320 1.45 -26.54 -12.93
CA VAL A 320 2.52 -25.56 -13.15
C VAL A 320 2.12 -24.19 -12.58
N LEU A 321 2.94 -23.61 -11.70
CA LEU A 321 2.77 -22.25 -11.23
C LEU A 321 3.43 -21.26 -12.20
N VAL A 322 2.60 -20.40 -12.81
CA VAL A 322 3.01 -19.45 -13.86
C VAL A 322 3.01 -18.04 -13.30
N PHE A 323 4.11 -17.32 -13.53
CA PHE A 323 4.27 -15.91 -13.19
C PHE A 323 4.29 -15.11 -14.49
N THR A 324 3.32 -14.22 -14.67
CA THR A 324 3.11 -13.48 -15.93
C THR A 324 3.32 -11.99 -15.71
N GLU A 325 4.14 -11.38 -16.57
CA GLU A 325 4.29 -9.94 -16.73
C GLU A 325 3.51 -9.49 -17.96
N VAL A 326 2.62 -8.51 -17.82
CA VAL A 326 1.79 -7.98 -18.90
C VAL A 326 2.45 -6.74 -19.50
N LYS A 327 2.67 -6.74 -20.82
CA LYS A 327 3.23 -5.58 -21.53
C LYS A 327 2.29 -5.16 -22.65
N TYR A 328 1.96 -3.87 -22.63
CA TYR A 328 1.23 -3.22 -23.70
C TYR A 328 2.13 -2.21 -24.43
N ARG A 329 2.03 -2.16 -25.74
CA ARG A 329 2.61 -1.11 -26.57
C ARG A 329 1.54 -0.61 -27.56
N ALA A 330 1.42 0.70 -27.66
CA ALA A 330 0.38 1.33 -28.46
C ALA A 330 0.66 1.25 -29.99
N ASP A 331 1.92 0.99 -30.40
CA ASP A 331 2.32 0.82 -31.80
C ASP A 331 3.54 -0.09 -31.96
N ASP A 332 3.76 -0.59 -33.20
CA ASP A 332 4.84 -1.51 -33.57
C ASP A 332 6.21 -0.81 -33.78
N ARG A 333 6.30 0.51 -33.65
CA ARG A 333 7.54 1.28 -33.92
C ARG A 333 8.60 1.14 -32.82
N MET A 334 8.23 0.56 -31.70
CA MET A 334 9.09 0.42 -30.52
C MET A 334 9.66 -0.99 -30.34
N GLY A 335 9.62 -1.86 -31.37
CA GLY A 335 10.14 -3.24 -31.34
C GLY A 335 9.20 -4.26 -30.66
N ASP A 336 9.61 -5.54 -30.64
CA ASP A 336 8.83 -6.62 -30.02
C ASP A 336 8.64 -6.37 -28.52
N PRO A 337 7.42 -6.52 -27.95
CA PRO A 337 7.19 -6.46 -26.50
C PRO A 337 8.09 -7.37 -25.68
N ALA A 338 8.52 -8.52 -26.22
CA ALA A 338 9.43 -9.46 -25.58
C ALA A 338 10.86 -8.86 -25.38
N GLU A 339 11.30 -7.97 -26.26
CA GLU A 339 12.60 -7.29 -26.15
C GLU A 339 12.68 -6.29 -24.97
N ALA A 340 11.54 -5.90 -24.39
CA ALA A 340 11.49 -5.02 -23.24
C ALA A 340 11.83 -5.71 -21.91
N VAL A 341 11.98 -7.03 -21.90
CA VAL A 341 12.40 -7.82 -20.73
C VAL A 341 13.93 -7.95 -20.78
N ASN A 342 14.63 -7.00 -20.16
CA ASN A 342 16.09 -7.09 -20.02
C ASN A 342 16.45 -8.00 -18.83
N GLY A 343 17.72 -8.48 -18.79
CA GLY A 343 18.20 -9.41 -17.76
C GLY A 343 18.04 -8.92 -16.31
N GLU A 344 18.03 -7.60 -16.07
CA GLU A 344 17.78 -7.03 -14.75
C GLU A 344 16.30 -7.18 -14.33
N LYS A 345 15.39 -7.01 -15.28
CA LYS A 345 13.96 -7.21 -15.05
C LYS A 345 13.61 -8.67 -14.86
N GLU A 346 14.17 -9.54 -15.67
CA GLU A 346 14.04 -11.00 -15.53
C GLU A 346 14.53 -11.48 -14.15
N TYR A 347 15.69 -11.00 -13.70
CA TYR A 347 16.22 -11.28 -12.37
C TYR A 347 15.27 -10.82 -11.26
N ARG A 348 14.64 -9.64 -11.39
CA ARG A 348 13.65 -9.14 -10.42
C ARG A 348 12.39 -10.00 -10.39
N ILE A 349 11.87 -10.40 -11.54
CA ILE A 349 10.72 -11.31 -11.64
C ILE A 349 11.04 -12.64 -10.95
N CYS A 350 12.18 -13.26 -11.26
CA CYS A 350 12.60 -14.52 -10.65
C CYS A 350 12.71 -14.40 -9.11
N ARG A 351 13.30 -13.33 -8.61
CA ARG A 351 13.38 -13.08 -7.15
C ARG A 351 12.02 -12.88 -6.50
N THR A 352 11.10 -12.21 -7.19
CA THR A 352 9.74 -11.99 -6.71
C THR A 352 8.94 -13.29 -6.71
N ALA A 353 9.12 -14.13 -7.73
CA ALA A 353 8.55 -15.47 -7.81
C ALA A 353 9.07 -16.39 -6.70
N ASP A 354 10.38 -16.39 -6.44
CA ASP A 354 10.97 -17.14 -5.32
C ASP A 354 10.45 -16.68 -3.96
N PHE A 355 10.28 -15.37 -3.78
CA PHE A 355 9.68 -14.83 -2.56
C PHE A 355 8.23 -15.29 -2.41
N TYR A 356 7.44 -15.24 -3.49
CA TYR A 356 6.06 -15.75 -3.49
C TYR A 356 5.99 -17.21 -3.09
N ARG A 357 6.80 -18.07 -3.73
CA ARG A 357 6.85 -19.51 -3.45
C ARG A 357 7.17 -19.80 -2.00
N LYS A 358 8.19 -19.14 -1.43
CA LYS A 358 8.58 -19.28 -0.02
C LYS A 358 7.51 -18.80 0.93
N LYS A 359 6.88 -17.67 0.61
CA LYS A 359 5.83 -17.05 1.44
C LYS A 359 4.57 -17.93 1.55
N TYR A 360 4.21 -18.62 0.48
CA TYR A 360 2.99 -19.42 0.39
C TYR A 360 3.22 -20.94 0.40
N ASP A 361 4.44 -21.35 0.80
CA ASP A 361 4.86 -22.76 0.92
C ASP A 361 4.56 -23.60 -0.34
N VAL A 362 4.81 -23.01 -1.51
CA VAL A 362 4.65 -23.70 -2.79
C VAL A 362 5.86 -24.60 -3.03
N ALA A 363 5.63 -25.92 -3.12
CA ALA A 363 6.68 -26.93 -3.22
C ALA A 363 7.67 -26.66 -4.37
N PRO A 364 9.00 -26.96 -4.20
CA PRO A 364 10.04 -26.70 -5.19
C PRO A 364 9.92 -27.49 -6.51
N ARG A 365 9.01 -28.46 -6.56
CA ARG A 365 8.79 -29.35 -7.73
C ARG A 365 7.63 -28.96 -8.63
N THR A 366 7.08 -27.78 -8.44
CA THR A 366 6.15 -27.21 -9.41
C THR A 366 7.02 -26.64 -10.54
N PRO A 367 7.00 -27.21 -11.74
CA PRO A 367 7.85 -26.77 -12.84
C PRO A 367 7.60 -25.29 -13.15
#